data_21606b85e3bf02e523780dc8fd92f234
#
_entry.id   21606b85e3bf02e523780dc8fd92f234
#
_cell.length_a   1.000
_cell.length_b   1.000
_cell.length_c   1.000
_cell.angle_alpha   90.00
_cell.angle_beta   90.00
_cell.angle_gamma   90.00
#
_symmetry.space_group_name_H-M   'P 1'
#
loop_
_entity.id
_entity.type
_entity.pdbx_description
1 polymer ?
#
loop_
_entity_poly.entity_id
_entity_poly.type
_entity_poly.pdbx_seq_one_letter_code
_entity_poly.pdbx_strand_id
1 'polypeptide(L)'
;MNEFAELVGNSGPVTVAGGKTRWHVGGDVHPEAREVRAPVGVVSYDPAEMTVRVNAGTSTAELTSVLAESGQRCALPERGGTVGGSLAVGENHVEVLGRGWLTTSVLQVTYISAEGKIVRGGGPTVKNVSGFDLPRLIVGSLGTLGLIGEVILRTNPIPPQSQWFESNDADPFSVTSQVLRPSAVLWNGASTRVLLEGHELDVATSLRSLSEIGAWNEVQGGFDLPKHRWSLTPTQLNTCTGTFVASVAVGTVWRDGPQPAHALPPSVIDISKRLKSNFDPTGRLNPGRSVF
;
A
#
# COMPACT_ATOMS: atom_id res chain seq x y z
N MET A 1 -16.50 -14.04 -9.42
CA MET A 1 -15.20 -14.73 -9.40
C MET A 1 -15.07 -15.79 -10.50
N ASN A 2 -16.11 -16.59 -10.80
CA ASN A 2 -16.02 -17.62 -11.86
C ASN A 2 -15.75 -17.00 -13.24
N GLU A 3 -16.49 -15.97 -13.63
CA GLU A 3 -16.25 -15.24 -14.88
C GLU A 3 -14.81 -14.68 -14.97
N PHE A 4 -14.29 -14.14 -13.85
CA PHE A 4 -12.90 -13.66 -13.83
C PHE A 4 -11.89 -14.80 -14.00
N ALA A 5 -12.16 -15.98 -13.42
CA ALA A 5 -11.32 -17.17 -13.63
C ALA A 5 -11.34 -17.64 -15.09
N GLU A 6 -12.50 -17.60 -15.74
CA GLU A 6 -12.65 -17.91 -17.18
C GLU A 6 -11.89 -16.91 -18.04
N LEU A 7 -12.00 -15.60 -17.72
CA LEU A 7 -11.22 -14.54 -18.39
C LEU A 7 -9.71 -14.71 -18.24
N VAL A 8 -9.23 -15.11 -17.08
CA VAL A 8 -7.80 -15.39 -16.83
C VAL A 8 -7.38 -16.66 -17.56
N GLY A 9 -8.24 -17.69 -17.58
CA GLY A 9 -7.93 -18.99 -18.18
C GLY A 9 -6.74 -19.69 -17.54
N ASN A 10 -6.29 -20.77 -18.17
CA ASN A 10 -5.17 -21.62 -17.70
C ASN A 10 -3.96 -21.65 -18.65
N SER A 11 -3.98 -20.87 -19.72
CA SER A 11 -2.93 -20.85 -20.74
C SER A 11 -2.65 -19.44 -21.28
N GLY A 12 -1.49 -19.26 -21.89
CA GLY A 12 -1.03 -18.00 -22.45
C GLY A 12 -0.72 -16.90 -21.42
N PRO A 13 0.09 -15.92 -21.80
CA PRO A 13 0.46 -14.81 -20.95
C PRO A 13 -0.75 -13.91 -20.65
N VAL A 14 -0.89 -13.50 -19.39
CA VAL A 14 -2.04 -12.69 -18.92
C VAL A 14 -1.63 -11.66 -17.88
N THR A 15 -2.24 -10.48 -17.96
CA THR A 15 -2.06 -9.39 -16.99
C THR A 15 -3.42 -8.79 -16.60
N VAL A 16 -3.53 -8.25 -15.38
CA VAL A 16 -4.71 -7.51 -14.94
C VAL A 16 -4.47 -6.02 -15.08
N ALA A 17 -5.31 -5.35 -15.88
CA ALA A 17 -5.31 -3.90 -16.02
C ALA A 17 -6.41 -3.28 -15.18
N GLY A 18 -6.03 -2.52 -14.14
CA GLY A 18 -6.94 -1.65 -13.40
C GLY A 18 -6.92 -0.23 -13.97
N GLY A 19 -6.81 0.78 -13.10
CA GLY A 19 -6.69 2.19 -13.48
C GLY A 19 -5.34 2.61 -14.09
N LYS A 20 -4.37 1.70 -14.19
CA LYS A 20 -3.02 1.92 -14.74
C LYS A 20 -2.22 3.07 -14.09
N THR A 21 -2.65 3.58 -12.92
CA THR A 21 -1.99 4.71 -12.23
C THR A 21 -0.56 4.39 -11.78
N ARG A 22 -0.28 3.10 -11.53
CA ARG A 22 1.03 2.57 -11.11
C ARG A 22 1.62 1.60 -12.14
N TRP A 23 1.24 1.76 -13.42
CA TRP A 23 1.61 0.83 -14.49
C TRP A 23 3.11 0.73 -14.76
N HIS A 24 3.86 1.75 -14.36
CA HIS A 24 5.32 1.82 -14.50
C HIS A 24 6.10 0.99 -13.45
N VAL A 25 5.41 0.50 -12.40
CA VAL A 25 6.08 -0.23 -11.30
C VAL A 25 6.39 -1.66 -11.73
N GLY A 26 7.64 -2.08 -11.53
CA GLY A 26 8.11 -3.44 -11.82
C GLY A 26 8.49 -3.70 -13.28
N GLY A 27 8.62 -2.66 -14.12
CA GLY A 27 8.99 -2.78 -15.52
C GLY A 27 7.79 -2.87 -16.48
N ASP A 28 8.04 -3.17 -17.74
CA ASP A 28 7.01 -3.25 -18.77
C ASP A 28 6.36 -4.63 -18.81
N VAL A 29 5.07 -4.64 -19.09
CA VAL A 29 4.34 -5.89 -19.34
C VAL A 29 4.75 -6.47 -20.70
N HIS A 30 4.91 -7.77 -20.75
CA HIS A 30 5.19 -8.45 -22.02
C HIS A 30 4.11 -8.13 -23.07
N PRO A 31 4.46 -7.76 -24.31
CA PRO A 31 3.52 -7.26 -25.31
C PRO A 31 2.43 -8.28 -25.71
N GLU A 32 2.72 -9.57 -25.60
CA GLU A 32 1.76 -10.63 -25.89
C GLU A 32 0.83 -10.95 -24.70
N ALA A 33 1.02 -10.31 -23.53
CA ALA A 33 0.16 -10.55 -22.38
C ALA A 33 -1.25 -10.00 -22.62
N ARG A 34 -2.22 -10.89 -22.59
CA ARG A 34 -3.63 -10.53 -22.71
C ARG A 34 -4.08 -9.76 -21.47
N GLU A 35 -4.61 -8.55 -21.66
CA GLU A 35 -5.16 -7.75 -20.58
C GLU A 35 -6.56 -8.24 -20.20
N VAL A 36 -6.78 -8.48 -18.91
CA VAL A 36 -8.10 -8.76 -18.32
C VAL A 36 -8.40 -7.73 -17.23
N ARG A 37 -9.67 -7.61 -16.87
CA ARG A 37 -10.14 -6.74 -15.78
C ARG A 37 -10.71 -7.58 -14.64
N ALA A 38 -10.32 -7.23 -13.41
CA ALA A 38 -10.91 -7.81 -12.22
C ALA A 38 -12.35 -7.31 -12.01
N PRO A 39 -13.21 -8.08 -11.33
CA PRO A 39 -14.57 -7.66 -10.99
C PRO A 39 -14.56 -6.38 -10.15
N VAL A 40 -15.68 -5.63 -10.20
CA VAL A 40 -15.86 -4.32 -9.54
C VAL A 40 -17.00 -4.41 -8.52
N GLY A 41 -16.98 -3.53 -7.54
CA GLY A 41 -18.02 -3.29 -6.54
C GLY A 41 -17.67 -3.80 -5.15
N VAL A 42 -18.29 -3.18 -4.14
CA VAL A 42 -18.27 -3.65 -2.76
C VAL A 42 -19.23 -4.81 -2.61
N VAL A 43 -18.74 -5.98 -2.20
CA VAL A 43 -19.52 -7.21 -2.08
C VAL A 43 -20.32 -7.25 -0.78
N SER A 44 -19.67 -6.87 0.32
CA SER A 44 -20.31 -6.70 1.63
C SER A 44 -19.45 -5.79 2.51
N TYR A 45 -20.12 -5.07 3.39
CA TYR A 45 -19.47 -4.20 4.37
C TYR A 45 -20.14 -4.38 5.72
N ASP A 46 -19.36 -4.67 6.74
CA ASP A 46 -19.80 -4.78 8.12
C ASP A 46 -19.04 -3.76 8.98
N PRO A 47 -19.64 -2.57 9.21
CA PRO A 47 -19.02 -1.53 10.02
C PRO A 47 -18.77 -1.95 11.47
N ALA A 48 -19.62 -2.81 12.04
CA ALA A 48 -19.48 -3.26 13.44
C ALA A 48 -18.26 -4.17 13.61
N GLU A 49 -17.98 -5.03 12.63
CA GLU A 49 -16.81 -5.90 12.60
C GLU A 49 -15.58 -5.21 11.98
N MET A 50 -15.72 -3.96 11.54
CA MET A 50 -14.67 -3.20 10.87
C MET A 50 -14.03 -3.97 9.70
N THR A 51 -14.86 -4.60 8.86
CA THR A 51 -14.41 -5.37 7.70
C THR A 51 -15.22 -5.05 6.45
N VAL A 52 -14.54 -4.95 5.32
CA VAL A 52 -15.16 -4.79 4.00
C VAL A 52 -14.64 -5.84 3.04
N ARG A 53 -15.57 -6.52 2.34
CA ARG A 53 -15.28 -7.40 1.22
C ARG A 53 -15.49 -6.62 -0.07
N VAL A 54 -14.44 -6.53 -0.89
CA VAL A 54 -14.43 -5.70 -2.09
C VAL A 54 -13.73 -6.40 -3.23
N ASN A 55 -14.27 -6.24 -4.43
CA ASN A 55 -13.67 -6.71 -5.67
C ASN A 55 -12.44 -5.87 -6.07
N ALA A 56 -11.44 -6.53 -6.64
CA ALA A 56 -10.14 -5.91 -6.91
C ALA A 56 -10.17 -4.81 -8.00
N GLY A 57 -11.16 -4.83 -8.89
CA GLY A 57 -11.37 -3.81 -9.91
C GLY A 57 -12.04 -2.53 -9.41
N THR A 58 -12.56 -2.52 -8.19
CA THR A 58 -13.20 -1.34 -7.57
C THR A 58 -12.18 -0.20 -7.42
N SER A 59 -12.59 1.03 -7.73
CA SER A 59 -11.71 2.18 -7.53
C SER A 59 -11.47 2.44 -6.04
N THR A 60 -10.26 2.92 -5.69
CA THR A 60 -9.97 3.29 -4.30
C THR A 60 -10.87 4.43 -3.83
N ALA A 61 -11.24 5.36 -4.71
CA ALA A 61 -12.15 6.46 -4.40
C ALA A 61 -13.57 5.99 -4.05
N GLU A 62 -14.12 5.04 -4.83
CA GLU A 62 -15.43 4.45 -4.54
C GLU A 62 -15.43 3.76 -3.17
N LEU A 63 -14.40 2.95 -2.88
CA LEU A 63 -14.29 2.30 -1.59
C LEU A 63 -14.18 3.31 -0.45
N THR A 64 -13.35 4.36 -0.59
CA THR A 64 -13.22 5.42 0.41
C THR A 64 -14.56 6.10 0.70
N SER A 65 -15.36 6.39 -0.34
CA SER A 65 -16.70 6.98 -0.19
C SER A 65 -17.64 6.07 0.60
N VAL A 66 -17.69 4.79 0.27
CA VAL A 66 -18.55 3.81 0.97
C VAL A 66 -18.17 3.66 2.44
N LEU A 67 -16.86 3.62 2.76
CA LEU A 67 -16.39 3.51 4.13
C LEU A 67 -16.68 4.79 4.94
N ALA A 68 -16.55 5.95 4.32
CA ALA A 68 -16.78 7.25 4.95
C ALA A 68 -18.24 7.44 5.41
N GLU A 69 -19.23 6.85 4.73
CA GLU A 69 -20.64 6.86 5.14
C GLU A 69 -20.86 6.28 6.53
N SER A 70 -19.98 5.37 6.98
CA SER A 70 -20.00 4.78 8.33
C SER A 70 -18.89 5.34 9.23
N GLY A 71 -18.27 6.47 8.87
CA GLY A 71 -17.18 7.07 9.65
C GLY A 71 -15.91 6.21 9.69
N GLN A 72 -15.66 5.41 8.65
CA GLN A 72 -14.50 4.51 8.58
C GLN A 72 -13.62 4.80 7.38
N ARG A 73 -12.38 4.33 7.44
CA ARG A 73 -11.35 4.40 6.40
C ARG A 73 -10.53 3.10 6.37
N CYS A 74 -9.72 2.88 5.34
CA CYS A 74 -8.82 1.73 5.24
C CYS A 74 -7.37 2.16 4.96
N ALA A 75 -6.45 1.19 4.94
CA ALA A 75 -5.02 1.44 4.73
C ALA A 75 -4.60 1.58 3.25
N LEU A 76 -5.55 1.55 2.31
CA LEU A 76 -5.24 1.73 0.89
C LEU A 76 -4.82 3.19 0.61
N PRO A 77 -3.82 3.41 -0.28
CA PRO A 77 -3.41 4.75 -0.66
C PRO A 77 -4.48 5.46 -1.50
N GLU A 78 -4.74 6.73 -1.21
CA GLU A 78 -5.72 7.58 -1.91
C GLU A 78 -5.09 8.31 -3.13
N ARG A 79 -4.28 7.60 -3.91
CA ARG A 79 -3.59 8.14 -5.11
C ARG A 79 -4.22 7.64 -6.42
N GLY A 80 -5.52 7.37 -6.40
CA GLY A 80 -6.25 6.82 -7.53
C GLY A 80 -5.94 5.35 -7.82
N GLY A 81 -6.55 4.82 -8.88
CA GLY A 81 -6.42 3.42 -9.29
C GLY A 81 -7.46 2.52 -8.65
N THR A 82 -7.17 1.22 -8.62
CA THR A 82 -8.07 0.18 -8.10
C THR A 82 -7.51 -0.47 -6.84
N VAL A 83 -8.39 -1.08 -6.05
CA VAL A 83 -8.04 -1.88 -4.87
C VAL A 83 -6.96 -2.91 -5.22
N GLY A 84 -7.19 -3.74 -6.24
CA GLY A 84 -6.24 -4.77 -6.67
C GLY A 84 -4.91 -4.20 -7.17
N GLY A 85 -4.94 -3.06 -7.89
CA GLY A 85 -3.72 -2.39 -8.35
C GLY A 85 -2.86 -1.88 -7.20
N SER A 86 -3.47 -1.27 -6.18
CA SER A 86 -2.77 -0.80 -4.98
C SER A 86 -2.17 -1.95 -4.18
N LEU A 87 -2.92 -3.05 -4.03
CA LEU A 87 -2.45 -4.27 -3.36
C LEU A 87 -1.33 -4.96 -4.14
N ALA A 88 -1.46 -5.08 -5.46
CA ALA A 88 -0.43 -5.70 -6.30
C ALA A 88 0.91 -4.96 -6.20
N VAL A 89 0.90 -3.62 -6.14
CA VAL A 89 2.09 -2.80 -5.94
C VAL A 89 2.57 -2.79 -4.49
N GLY A 90 1.70 -3.04 -3.53
CA GLY A 90 2.03 -3.02 -2.10
C GLY A 90 2.39 -1.62 -1.59
N GLU A 91 1.76 -0.57 -2.13
CA GLU A 91 2.01 0.80 -1.69
C GLU A 91 1.23 1.12 -0.42
N ASN A 92 1.94 1.47 0.65
CA ASN A 92 1.30 1.94 1.87
C ASN A 92 0.76 3.36 1.71
N HIS A 93 -0.28 3.70 2.46
CA HIS A 93 -0.75 5.07 2.62
C HIS A 93 0.34 5.93 3.28
N VAL A 94 0.37 7.24 3.01
CA VAL A 94 1.30 8.17 3.68
C VAL A 94 1.06 8.20 5.19
N GLU A 95 -0.16 7.98 5.63
CA GLU A 95 -0.61 7.90 7.01
C GLU A 95 -0.48 6.48 7.60
N VAL A 96 0.47 5.69 7.11
CA VAL A 96 0.63 4.28 7.52
C VAL A 96 0.81 4.09 9.03
N LEU A 97 1.38 5.06 9.73
CA LEU A 97 1.56 5.02 11.17
C LEU A 97 0.22 5.11 11.93
N GLY A 98 -0.77 5.82 11.39
CA GLY A 98 -2.13 5.91 11.92
C GLY A 98 -3.07 4.83 11.37
N ARG A 99 -3.06 4.60 10.06
CA ARG A 99 -3.96 3.65 9.39
C ARG A 99 -3.50 2.18 9.45
N GLY A 100 -2.21 1.94 9.74
CA GLY A 100 -1.58 0.62 9.72
C GLY A 100 -1.02 0.23 8.35
N TRP A 101 -0.22 -0.84 8.35
CA TRP A 101 0.42 -1.36 7.14
C TRP A 101 -0.61 -2.05 6.23
N LEU A 102 -0.50 -1.82 4.92
CA LEU A 102 -1.36 -2.43 3.92
C LEU A 102 -1.35 -3.97 4.01
N THR A 103 -0.17 -4.55 4.18
CA THR A 103 0.00 -6.01 4.31
C THR A 103 -0.72 -6.62 5.50
N THR A 104 -0.90 -5.87 6.60
CA THR A 104 -1.61 -6.32 7.80
C THR A 104 -3.10 -6.00 7.78
N SER A 105 -3.53 -5.15 6.83
CA SER A 105 -4.94 -4.78 6.66
C SER A 105 -5.70 -5.77 5.79
N VAL A 106 -5.00 -6.59 4.98
CA VAL A 106 -5.62 -7.62 4.14
C VAL A 106 -5.86 -8.87 4.97
N LEU A 107 -7.12 -9.13 5.34
CA LEU A 107 -7.52 -10.28 6.12
C LEU A 107 -7.68 -11.54 5.26
N GLN A 108 -8.18 -11.37 4.04
CA GLN A 108 -8.37 -12.46 3.07
C GLN A 108 -8.05 -11.95 1.67
N VAL A 109 -7.45 -12.81 0.87
CA VAL A 109 -7.31 -12.63 -0.57
C VAL A 109 -7.95 -13.79 -1.32
N THR A 110 -8.73 -13.48 -2.37
CA THR A 110 -9.18 -14.44 -3.36
C THR A 110 -8.54 -14.06 -4.70
N TYR A 111 -7.76 -14.97 -5.27
CA TYR A 111 -7.01 -14.72 -6.49
C TYR A 111 -7.13 -15.89 -7.47
N ILE A 112 -6.78 -15.66 -8.74
CA ILE A 112 -6.70 -16.69 -9.76
C ILE A 112 -5.24 -17.13 -9.90
N SER A 113 -5.00 -18.44 -9.75
CA SER A 113 -3.67 -19.05 -9.90
C SER A 113 -3.24 -19.15 -11.36
N ALA A 114 -1.97 -19.53 -11.59
CA ALA A 114 -1.47 -19.82 -12.93
C ALA A 114 -2.22 -20.96 -13.65
N GLU A 115 -2.86 -21.83 -12.90
CA GLU A 115 -3.70 -22.93 -13.42
C GLU A 115 -5.14 -22.50 -13.73
N GLY A 116 -5.50 -21.22 -13.57
CA GLY A 116 -6.84 -20.70 -13.75
C GLY A 116 -7.80 -21.02 -12.60
N LYS A 117 -7.30 -21.55 -11.48
CA LYS A 117 -8.13 -21.93 -10.32
C LYS A 117 -8.34 -20.74 -9.39
N ILE A 118 -9.53 -20.66 -8.79
CA ILE A 118 -9.82 -19.73 -7.69
C ILE A 118 -9.17 -20.25 -6.43
N VAL A 119 -8.27 -19.46 -5.86
CA VAL A 119 -7.57 -19.76 -4.60
C VAL A 119 -7.95 -18.71 -3.57
N ARG A 120 -8.21 -19.15 -2.34
CA ARG A 120 -8.53 -18.28 -1.21
C ARG A 120 -7.53 -18.50 -0.09
N GLY A 121 -6.97 -17.42 0.42
CA GLY A 121 -6.07 -17.42 1.57
C GLY A 121 -6.50 -16.38 2.61
N GLY A 122 -6.31 -16.71 3.89
CA GLY A 122 -6.79 -15.89 5.00
C GLY A 122 -8.25 -16.15 5.35
N GLY A 123 -8.84 -15.26 6.14
CA GLY A 123 -10.23 -15.36 6.58
C GLY A 123 -10.72 -14.04 7.17
N PRO A 124 -12.04 -13.85 7.37
CA PRO A 124 -12.63 -12.60 7.86
C PRO A 124 -12.31 -12.29 9.34
N THR A 125 -11.52 -13.11 9.99
CA THR A 125 -11.17 -12.98 11.40
C THR A 125 -9.80 -12.33 11.59
N VAL A 126 -9.66 -11.50 12.63
CA VAL A 126 -8.42 -10.77 12.97
C VAL A 126 -7.27 -11.72 13.37
N LYS A 127 -7.58 -12.96 13.76
CA LYS A 127 -6.59 -13.99 14.06
C LYS A 127 -6.77 -15.18 13.12
N ASN A 128 -5.97 -15.24 12.08
CA ASN A 128 -5.80 -16.46 11.28
C ASN A 128 -4.53 -17.17 11.77
N VAL A 129 -4.69 -18.24 12.53
CA VAL A 129 -3.57 -18.98 13.15
C VAL A 129 -3.20 -20.27 12.42
N SER A 130 -3.89 -20.58 11.32
CA SER A 130 -3.68 -21.81 10.56
C SER A 130 -3.31 -21.54 9.11
N GLY A 131 -2.15 -22.02 8.67
CA GLY A 131 -1.71 -21.99 7.29
C GLY A 131 -0.71 -20.86 6.96
N PHE A 132 -0.32 -20.81 5.69
CA PHE A 132 0.55 -19.77 5.17
C PHE A 132 -0.19 -18.44 5.06
N ASP A 133 0.48 -17.33 5.39
CA ASP A 133 -0.05 -15.97 5.24
C ASP A 133 -0.03 -15.56 3.74
N LEU A 134 -0.91 -16.19 2.96
CA LEU A 134 -1.06 -15.89 1.53
C LEU A 134 -1.42 -14.42 1.25
N PRO A 135 -2.29 -13.75 2.04
CA PRO A 135 -2.53 -12.32 1.86
C PRO A 135 -1.24 -11.51 1.86
N ARG A 136 -0.36 -11.72 2.84
CA ARG A 136 0.92 -11.01 2.93
C ARG A 136 1.86 -11.31 1.77
N LEU A 137 1.83 -12.52 1.24
CA LEU A 137 2.66 -12.93 0.11
C LEU A 137 2.17 -12.32 -1.22
N ILE A 138 0.85 -12.23 -1.41
CA ILE A 138 0.24 -11.71 -2.65
C ILE A 138 0.32 -10.17 -2.72
N VAL A 139 0.26 -9.47 -1.59
CA VAL A 139 0.46 -8.01 -1.55
C VAL A 139 1.91 -7.67 -1.94
N GLY A 140 2.06 -6.79 -2.93
CA GLY A 140 3.37 -6.39 -3.47
C GLY A 140 3.95 -7.36 -4.51
N SER A 141 3.23 -8.44 -4.87
CA SER A 141 3.71 -9.42 -5.86
C SER A 141 3.58 -8.95 -7.32
N LEU A 142 3.06 -7.76 -7.58
CA LEU A 142 2.76 -7.23 -8.93
C LEU A 142 1.88 -8.17 -9.77
N GLY A 143 1.10 -9.05 -9.15
CA GLY A 143 0.31 -10.06 -9.84
C GLY A 143 1.13 -11.21 -10.45
N THR A 144 2.40 -11.34 -10.10
CA THR A 144 3.27 -12.41 -10.64
C THR A 144 3.09 -13.76 -9.94
N LEU A 145 2.44 -13.77 -8.77
CA LEU A 145 2.15 -14.98 -7.99
C LEU A 145 0.67 -15.37 -8.04
N GLY A 146 -0.21 -14.47 -8.46
CA GLY A 146 -1.65 -14.67 -8.54
C GLY A 146 -2.36 -13.39 -8.91
N LEU A 147 -3.47 -13.48 -9.64
CA LEU A 147 -4.24 -12.32 -10.09
C LEU A 147 -5.39 -12.06 -9.12
N ILE A 148 -5.28 -10.97 -8.33
CA ILE A 148 -6.24 -10.63 -7.28
C ILE A 148 -7.61 -10.34 -7.89
N GLY A 149 -8.65 -11.03 -7.39
CA GLY A 149 -10.03 -10.82 -7.81
C GLY A 149 -10.92 -10.20 -6.73
N GLU A 150 -10.72 -10.56 -5.46
CA GLU A 150 -11.51 -10.08 -4.33
C GLU A 150 -10.64 -10.08 -3.07
N VAL A 151 -10.89 -9.14 -2.15
CA VAL A 151 -10.23 -9.11 -0.84
C VAL A 151 -11.21 -8.79 0.28
N ILE A 152 -10.85 -9.20 1.50
CA ILE A 152 -11.42 -8.66 2.74
C ILE A 152 -10.36 -7.77 3.38
N LEU A 153 -10.73 -6.51 3.61
CA LEU A 153 -9.88 -5.52 4.25
C LEU A 153 -10.42 -5.19 5.64
N ARG A 154 -9.50 -4.99 6.58
CA ARG A 154 -9.82 -4.34 7.85
C ARG A 154 -9.97 -2.85 7.63
N THR A 155 -10.99 -2.26 8.25
CA THR A 155 -11.21 -0.82 8.31
C THR A 155 -10.80 -0.26 9.67
N ASN A 156 -10.73 1.05 9.78
CA ASN A 156 -10.45 1.78 11.01
C ASN A 156 -11.42 2.96 11.11
N PRO A 157 -11.81 3.41 12.31
CA PRO A 157 -12.56 4.64 12.47
C PRO A 157 -11.79 5.85 11.90
N ILE A 158 -12.52 6.80 11.34
CA ILE A 158 -11.97 8.12 11.04
C ILE A 158 -11.77 8.85 12.37
N PRO A 159 -10.58 9.37 12.68
CA PRO A 159 -10.34 10.08 13.94
C PRO A 159 -11.16 11.37 13.99
N PRO A 160 -11.61 11.81 15.19
CA PRO A 160 -12.41 13.02 15.34
C PRO A 160 -11.65 14.29 14.95
N GLN A 161 -10.32 14.30 15.07
CA GLN A 161 -9.44 15.35 14.57
C GLN A 161 -8.30 14.77 13.75
N SER A 162 -7.91 15.51 12.70
CA SER A 162 -6.82 15.18 11.80
C SER A 162 -6.22 16.49 11.31
N GLN A 163 -5.02 16.86 11.79
CA GLN A 163 -4.41 18.16 11.54
C GLN A 163 -2.95 18.00 11.12
N TRP A 164 -2.58 18.70 10.05
CA TRP A 164 -1.20 18.77 9.57
C TRP A 164 -0.49 19.99 10.12
N PHE A 165 0.75 19.80 10.56
CA PHE A 165 1.63 20.86 11.03
C PHE A 165 2.94 20.83 10.26
N GLU A 166 3.52 21.99 9.99
CA GLU A 166 4.80 22.15 9.28
C GLU A 166 5.79 22.93 10.13
N SER A 167 7.04 22.50 10.09
CA SER A 167 8.20 23.18 10.67
C SER A 167 9.35 23.23 9.66
N ASN A 168 10.07 24.38 9.62
CA ASN A 168 11.25 24.57 8.80
C ASN A 168 12.55 24.39 9.58
N ASP A 169 12.49 24.26 10.89
CA ASP A 169 13.62 24.22 11.81
C ASP A 169 13.70 22.91 12.63
N ALA A 170 12.62 22.14 12.70
CA ALA A 170 12.61 20.89 13.43
C ALA A 170 13.32 19.76 12.67
N ASP A 171 14.19 19.02 13.38
CA ASP A 171 14.79 17.79 12.85
C ASP A 171 13.73 16.71 12.67
N PRO A 172 13.49 16.21 11.42
CA PRO A 172 12.44 15.22 11.14
C PRO A 172 12.62 13.89 11.88
N PHE A 173 13.86 13.53 12.21
CA PHE A 173 14.18 12.28 12.90
C PHE A 173 13.86 12.35 14.41
N SER A 174 13.85 13.54 14.98
CA SER A 174 13.48 13.76 16.38
C SER A 174 11.98 13.69 16.64
N VAL A 175 11.14 13.91 15.63
CA VAL A 175 9.68 13.93 15.76
C VAL A 175 9.13 12.64 16.38
N THR A 176 9.59 11.48 15.90
CA THR A 176 9.09 10.17 16.37
C THR A 176 9.48 9.84 17.80
N SER A 177 10.47 10.52 18.36
CA SER A 177 10.83 10.41 19.79
C SER A 177 10.05 11.38 20.67
N GLN A 178 9.55 12.49 20.13
CA GLN A 178 8.78 13.51 20.84
C GLN A 178 7.27 13.22 20.84
N VAL A 179 6.74 12.64 19.77
CA VAL A 179 5.31 12.33 19.64
C VAL A 179 5.11 10.84 19.65
N LEU A 180 4.25 10.36 20.54
CA LEU A 180 4.03 8.93 20.75
C LEU A 180 3.47 8.21 19.53
N ARG A 181 2.56 8.85 18.78
CA ARG A 181 1.87 8.24 17.62
C ARG A 181 1.53 9.27 16.57
N PRO A 182 2.51 9.84 15.85
CA PRO A 182 2.20 10.64 14.67
C PRO A 182 1.59 9.73 13.61
N SER A 183 0.56 10.17 12.89
CA SER A 183 -0.03 9.38 11.79
C SER A 183 0.80 9.44 10.50
N ALA A 184 1.56 10.51 10.32
CA ALA A 184 2.58 10.64 9.29
C ALA A 184 3.68 11.61 9.73
N VAL A 185 4.92 11.36 9.27
CA VAL A 185 6.05 12.29 9.36
C VAL A 185 6.68 12.38 7.99
N LEU A 186 6.48 13.49 7.30
CA LEU A 186 6.98 13.74 5.95
C LEU A 186 8.08 14.81 5.97
N TRP A 187 9.14 14.60 5.20
CA TRP A 187 10.26 15.51 5.06
C TRP A 187 10.67 15.67 3.59
N ASN A 188 10.91 16.90 3.16
CA ASN A 188 11.31 17.21 1.78
C ASN A 188 12.73 17.78 1.64
N GLY A 189 13.50 17.75 2.72
CA GLY A 189 14.85 18.32 2.78
C GLY A 189 14.89 19.75 3.31
N ALA A 190 13.79 20.51 3.21
CA ALA A 190 13.70 21.90 3.67
C ALA A 190 12.73 22.05 4.86
N SER A 191 11.62 21.33 4.86
CA SER A 191 10.65 21.37 5.95
C SER A 191 10.14 19.97 6.31
N THR A 192 9.61 19.85 7.51
CA THR A 192 9.00 18.64 8.07
C THR A 192 7.52 18.89 8.25
N ARG A 193 6.68 17.97 7.74
CA ARG A 193 5.23 17.95 8.02
C ARG A 193 4.87 16.74 8.85
N VAL A 194 4.05 16.98 9.87
CA VAL A 194 3.55 15.95 10.78
C VAL A 194 2.03 15.95 10.76
N LEU A 195 1.43 14.77 10.62
CA LEU A 195 0.00 14.57 10.82
C LEU A 195 -0.25 14.09 12.24
N LEU A 196 -1.02 14.84 13.00
CA LEU A 196 -1.54 14.47 14.30
C LEU A 196 -3.03 14.13 14.18
N GLU A 197 -3.41 12.97 14.71
CA GLU A 197 -4.78 12.45 14.69
C GLU A 197 -5.19 11.95 16.07
N GLY A 198 -6.48 12.09 16.41
CA GLY A 198 -7.04 11.60 17.67
C GLY A 198 -8.08 12.54 18.26
N HIS A 199 -8.24 12.51 19.58
CA HIS A 199 -9.05 13.48 20.30
C HIS A 199 -8.33 14.82 20.42
N GLU A 200 -9.08 15.89 20.61
CA GLU A 200 -8.55 17.27 20.70
C GLU A 200 -7.40 17.39 21.71
N LEU A 201 -7.56 16.80 22.90
CA LEU A 201 -6.53 16.83 23.94
C LEU A 201 -5.26 16.07 23.55
N ASP A 202 -5.38 14.98 22.79
CA ASP A 202 -4.24 14.20 22.32
C ASP A 202 -3.44 14.99 21.26
N VAL A 203 -4.15 15.62 20.31
CA VAL A 203 -3.55 16.49 19.29
C VAL A 203 -2.89 17.69 19.95
N ALA A 204 -3.55 18.38 20.88
CA ALA A 204 -2.99 19.53 21.58
C ALA A 204 -1.76 19.15 22.44
N THR A 205 -1.75 17.97 23.05
CA THR A 205 -0.63 17.48 23.84
C THR A 205 0.56 17.15 22.93
N SER A 206 0.31 16.48 21.82
CA SER A 206 1.34 16.14 20.83
C SER A 206 1.96 17.40 20.22
N LEU A 207 1.14 18.43 19.93
CA LEU A 207 1.63 19.71 19.42
C LEU A 207 2.51 20.44 20.45
N ARG A 208 2.16 20.37 21.74
CA ARG A 208 3.04 20.93 22.81
C ARG A 208 4.41 20.24 22.81
N SER A 209 4.43 18.91 22.73
CA SER A 209 5.70 18.16 22.66
C SER A 209 6.50 18.52 21.40
N LEU A 210 5.85 18.70 20.26
CA LEU A 210 6.53 19.16 19.03
C LEU A 210 7.11 20.56 19.18
N SER A 211 6.47 21.45 19.96
CA SER A 211 6.97 22.82 20.19
C SER A 211 8.30 22.87 20.97
N GLU A 212 8.72 21.77 21.59
CA GLU A 212 10.03 21.65 22.23
C GLU A 212 11.18 21.47 21.23
N ILE A 213 10.88 21.03 20.00
CA ILE A 213 11.89 20.73 18.96
C ILE A 213 11.82 21.64 17.74
N GLY A 214 10.95 22.64 17.73
CA GLY A 214 10.82 23.61 16.65
C GLY A 214 9.54 24.42 16.69
N ALA A 215 9.44 25.40 15.79
CA ALA A 215 8.24 26.17 15.57
C ALA A 215 7.33 25.47 14.56
N TRP A 216 6.04 25.29 14.88
CA TRP A 216 5.07 24.56 14.07
C TRP A 216 3.88 25.43 13.70
N ASN A 217 3.51 25.42 12.42
CA ASN A 217 2.35 26.09 11.90
C ASN A 217 1.38 25.06 11.33
N GLU A 218 0.07 25.26 11.51
CA GLU A 218 -0.95 24.46 10.87
C GLU A 218 -0.93 24.67 9.35
N VAL A 219 -1.05 23.59 8.58
CA VAL A 219 -1.05 23.62 7.11
C VAL A 219 -2.13 22.68 6.55
N GLN A 220 -2.51 22.91 5.28
CA GLN A 220 -3.46 22.11 4.55
C GLN A 220 -2.79 20.89 3.90
N GLY A 221 -2.84 19.73 4.56
CA GLY A 221 -2.39 18.47 3.99
C GLY A 221 -0.88 18.23 3.98
N GLY A 222 -0.48 17.05 3.51
CA GLY A 222 0.92 16.67 3.31
C GLY A 222 1.53 17.31 2.07
N PHE A 223 2.77 16.94 1.77
CA PHE A 223 3.42 17.37 0.52
C PHE A 223 2.84 16.65 -0.69
N ASP A 224 2.89 17.28 -1.86
CA ASP A 224 2.67 16.60 -3.13
C ASP A 224 3.73 15.52 -3.33
N LEU A 225 3.27 14.29 -3.61
CA LEU A 225 4.17 13.15 -3.71
C LEU A 225 4.62 12.96 -5.16
N PRO A 226 5.94 12.95 -5.42
CA PRO A 226 6.48 12.57 -6.72
C PRO A 226 6.05 11.15 -7.14
N LYS A 227 6.23 10.84 -8.44
CA LYS A 227 5.66 9.65 -9.06
C LYS A 227 6.28 8.34 -8.56
N HIS A 228 7.59 8.30 -8.40
CA HIS A 228 8.33 7.06 -8.15
C HIS A 228 8.61 6.87 -6.66
N ARG A 229 8.31 5.68 -6.18
CA ARG A 229 8.55 5.29 -4.79
C ARG A 229 9.88 4.53 -4.66
N TRP A 230 10.69 4.96 -3.71
CA TRP A 230 11.94 4.32 -3.30
C TRP A 230 11.79 3.77 -1.88
N SER A 231 12.53 2.70 -1.58
CA SER A 231 12.67 2.17 -0.24
C SER A 231 14.09 2.38 0.25
N LEU A 232 14.26 3.12 1.34
CA LEU A 232 15.56 3.48 1.92
C LEU A 232 15.61 3.11 3.39
N THR A 233 16.81 2.78 3.86
CA THR A 233 17.08 2.61 5.31
C THR A 233 17.12 3.97 5.99
N PRO A 234 16.94 4.05 7.34
CA PRO A 234 17.03 5.31 8.07
C PRO A 234 18.35 6.06 7.83
N THR A 235 19.47 5.35 7.73
CA THR A 235 20.78 5.94 7.43
C THR A 235 20.87 6.55 6.03
N GLN A 236 20.22 5.93 5.05
CA GLN A 236 20.18 6.45 3.69
C GLN A 236 19.25 7.68 3.56
N LEU A 237 18.21 7.77 4.39
CA LEU A 237 17.35 8.96 4.42
C LEU A 237 18.14 10.24 4.71
N ASN A 238 19.08 10.20 5.65
CA ASN A 238 19.92 11.37 6.01
C ASN A 238 20.79 11.88 4.86
N THR A 239 21.01 11.07 3.83
CA THR A 239 21.81 11.41 2.66
C THR A 239 20.99 11.82 1.44
N CYS A 240 19.65 11.93 1.59
CA CYS A 240 18.78 12.34 0.49
C CYS A 240 19.07 13.78 0.07
N THR A 241 19.24 13.97 -1.25
CA THR A 241 19.46 15.29 -1.88
C THR A 241 18.55 15.46 -3.09
N GLY A 242 18.37 16.69 -3.58
CA GLY A 242 17.50 17.02 -4.70
C GLY A 242 16.02 16.99 -4.32
N THR A 243 15.13 16.86 -5.31
CA THR A 243 13.67 16.84 -5.09
C THR A 243 13.23 15.48 -4.56
N PHE A 244 12.65 15.45 -3.38
CA PHE A 244 12.06 14.25 -2.76
C PHE A 244 11.03 14.59 -1.69
N VAL A 245 10.21 13.61 -1.34
CA VAL A 245 9.42 13.58 -0.10
C VAL A 245 9.67 12.24 0.58
N ALA A 246 10.13 12.27 1.83
CA ALA A 246 10.41 11.08 2.63
C ALA A 246 9.37 10.90 3.73
N SER A 247 8.85 9.68 3.90
CA SER A 247 8.17 9.25 5.12
C SER A 247 9.23 8.71 6.08
N VAL A 248 9.65 9.56 7.02
CA VAL A 248 10.87 9.35 7.83
C VAL A 248 10.81 8.08 8.66
N ALA A 249 9.69 7.85 9.35
CA ALA A 249 9.51 6.67 10.21
C ALA A 249 9.31 5.34 9.45
N VAL A 250 9.09 5.41 8.13
CA VAL A 250 8.75 4.25 7.28
C VAL A 250 9.88 3.88 6.33
N GLY A 251 10.74 4.84 5.97
CA GLY A 251 11.80 4.63 5.00
C GLY A 251 11.31 4.64 3.55
N THR A 252 10.09 5.15 3.30
CA THR A 252 9.58 5.36 1.94
C THR A 252 9.94 6.76 1.48
N VAL A 253 10.48 6.87 0.26
CA VAL A 253 10.82 8.15 -0.36
C VAL A 253 10.19 8.23 -1.74
N TRP A 254 9.54 9.35 -2.06
CA TRP A 254 9.02 9.63 -3.39
C TRP A 254 9.96 10.57 -4.14
N ARG A 255 10.22 10.27 -5.42
CA ARG A 255 11.12 11.02 -6.31
C ARG A 255 10.54 11.09 -7.72
N ASP A 256 11.08 11.98 -8.55
CA ASP A 256 10.67 12.13 -9.96
C ASP A 256 11.16 10.98 -10.85
N GLY A 257 12.27 10.34 -10.49
CA GLY A 257 12.86 9.21 -11.22
C GLY A 257 12.73 7.86 -10.50
N PRO A 258 12.81 6.74 -11.25
CA PRO A 258 12.76 5.40 -10.68
C PRO A 258 13.95 5.13 -9.74
N GLN A 259 13.76 4.25 -8.77
CA GLN A 259 14.84 3.81 -7.89
C GLN A 259 15.91 3.10 -8.73
N PRO A 260 17.19 3.46 -8.58
CA PRO A 260 18.27 2.70 -9.21
C PRO A 260 18.24 1.23 -8.76
N ALA A 261 18.51 0.33 -9.69
CA ALA A 261 18.64 -1.09 -9.35
C ALA A 261 19.75 -1.28 -8.31
N HIS A 262 19.46 -2.06 -7.30
CA HIS A 262 20.44 -2.45 -6.28
C HIS A 262 20.60 -3.97 -6.26
N ALA A 263 21.81 -4.42 -5.93
CA ALA A 263 22.07 -5.85 -5.83
C ALA A 263 21.32 -6.44 -4.62
N LEU A 264 20.53 -7.45 -4.87
CA LEU A 264 19.86 -8.22 -3.81
C LEU A 264 20.79 -9.34 -3.31
N PRO A 265 20.69 -9.71 -2.02
CA PRO A 265 21.36 -10.90 -1.52
C PRO A 265 20.99 -12.15 -2.34
N PRO A 266 21.94 -13.01 -2.68
CA PRO A 266 21.67 -14.25 -3.45
C PRO A 266 20.54 -15.10 -2.86
N SER A 267 20.47 -15.20 -1.53
CA SER A 267 19.40 -15.92 -0.83
C SER A 267 18.01 -15.36 -1.10
N VAL A 268 17.86 -14.03 -1.21
CA VAL A 268 16.58 -13.38 -1.56
C VAL A 268 16.20 -13.71 -2.99
N ILE A 269 17.15 -13.66 -3.93
CA ILE A 269 16.93 -14.01 -5.32
C ILE A 269 16.48 -15.48 -5.45
N ASP A 270 17.14 -16.41 -4.75
CA ASP A 270 16.81 -17.84 -4.81
C ASP A 270 15.44 -18.15 -4.21
N ILE A 271 15.08 -17.51 -3.10
CA ILE A 271 13.73 -17.67 -2.50
C ILE A 271 12.68 -17.16 -3.47
N SER A 272 12.90 -15.99 -4.07
CA SER A 272 11.97 -15.37 -5.01
C SER A 272 11.75 -16.19 -6.27
N LYS A 273 12.83 -16.76 -6.83
CA LYS A 273 12.74 -17.68 -7.97
C LYS A 273 11.94 -18.94 -7.61
N ARG A 274 12.19 -19.54 -6.43
CA ARG A 274 11.43 -20.70 -5.96
C ARG A 274 9.96 -20.37 -5.75
N LEU A 275 9.62 -19.24 -5.14
CA LEU A 275 8.24 -18.80 -5.01
C LEU A 275 7.57 -18.63 -6.38
N LYS A 276 8.23 -17.92 -7.30
CA LYS A 276 7.70 -17.74 -8.66
C LYS A 276 7.48 -19.08 -9.35
N SER A 277 8.44 -19.99 -9.33
CA SER A 277 8.29 -21.31 -9.96
C SER A 277 7.20 -22.20 -9.33
N ASN A 278 6.92 -22.04 -8.04
CA ASN A 278 5.85 -22.78 -7.37
C ASN A 278 4.46 -22.20 -7.68
N PHE A 279 4.34 -20.87 -7.74
CA PHE A 279 3.04 -20.19 -7.97
C PHE A 279 2.71 -20.05 -9.45
N ASP A 280 3.70 -19.93 -10.30
CA ASP A 280 3.55 -19.76 -11.74
C ASP A 280 4.68 -20.48 -12.52
N PRO A 281 4.63 -21.83 -12.56
CA PRO A 281 5.67 -22.62 -13.23
C PRO A 281 5.86 -22.31 -14.71
N THR A 282 4.84 -21.79 -15.35
CA THR A 282 4.86 -21.44 -16.79
C THR A 282 5.27 -19.99 -17.05
N GLY A 283 5.41 -19.14 -16.02
CA GLY A 283 5.76 -17.75 -16.16
C GLY A 283 4.69 -16.87 -16.82
N ARG A 284 3.43 -17.33 -16.86
CA ARG A 284 2.34 -16.68 -17.61
C ARG A 284 1.69 -15.49 -16.90
N LEU A 285 1.79 -15.43 -15.56
CA LEU A 285 1.15 -14.37 -14.78
C LEU A 285 1.97 -13.10 -14.81
N ASN A 286 1.39 -12.06 -15.38
CA ASN A 286 1.97 -10.70 -15.50
C ASN A 286 3.44 -10.70 -15.96
N PRO A 287 3.78 -11.38 -17.08
CA PRO A 287 5.14 -11.53 -17.55
C PRO A 287 5.74 -10.16 -17.90
N GLY A 288 7.08 -10.03 -17.75
CA GLY A 288 7.81 -8.77 -17.90
C GLY A 288 7.90 -7.94 -16.62
N ARG A 289 7.02 -8.21 -15.64
CA ARG A 289 7.08 -7.54 -14.33
C ARG A 289 8.06 -8.24 -13.41
N SER A 290 8.83 -7.42 -12.68
CA SER A 290 9.72 -7.89 -11.62
C SER A 290 9.41 -7.16 -10.32
N VAL A 291 9.39 -7.87 -9.22
CA VAL A 291 9.29 -7.30 -7.86
C VAL A 291 10.65 -6.87 -7.30
N PHE A 292 11.73 -7.11 -8.06
CA PHE A 292 13.13 -6.84 -7.69
C PHE A 292 13.86 -6.04 -8.76
#